data_1ce1f2013903cde57e6b82091cbf676f
#
_entry.id   1ce1f2013903cde57e6b82091cbf676f
#
_cell.length_a   1.000
_cell.length_b   1.000
_cell.length_c   1.000
_cell.angle_alpha   90.00
_cell.angle_beta   90.00
_cell.angle_gamma   90.00
#
_symmetry.space_group_name_H-M   'P 1'
#
loop_
_entity.id
_entity.type
_entity.pdbx_description
1 polymer ?
#
loop_
_entity_poly.entity_id
_entity_poly.type
_entity_poly.pdbx_seq_one_letter_code
_entity_poly.pdbx_strand_id
1 'polypeptide(L)'
;MKRVSSHISLASEAEINLDLSRLIIDKPRFTLERKRSFDEQSWSELSHRQNDGFDSVLQSPAFPSGGFDSPFSMGTHFGGGPRPLVNEAWEALRKSVVYFRGQPVGTIAATDHASEEVLNYDQVFVRDFVPSALAFLMNNETDIVKNFLLKTLHLQSSEKMIDRFKLGAGAMPASFKVDRNKNRNTETLVADFGESAIAHDCNFYNFQGIYGYPIEIQALFYMALRCALQMLKPEGEGKEFIEKIGQRLHALTYHMRNYFWLDFPQLNNIYRYKTEEYSHTAVNKFNVIPDSIPDWVFDFMPCRGGYFLGNVSPAMMDFRWFALGNCIAIVSSLATPEQSVAIVDLIEERWDELVGEMPLKICYPAIENHEWRIVTGCDPKNTRWSYHNGGSWPVLLWLLTAACIKTGRPQMAKRAIELAESRPLKDGWPEYYDGKLGRFVGKQARKFQTWSIAGYLVARMMLEDPSTLMMISMEEDRPVKPTMRRSASWNA
;
A
#
# COMPACT_ATOMS: atom_id res chain seq x y z
N MET A 1 -5.35 -31.82 10.56
CA MET A 1 -5.08 -31.74 9.11
C MET A 1 -3.59 -31.86 8.88
N LYS A 2 -3.13 -32.75 8.00
CA LYS A 2 -1.70 -32.94 7.74
C LYS A 2 -1.19 -31.83 6.83
N ARG A 3 -0.22 -31.04 7.30
CA ARG A 3 0.48 -30.05 6.49
C ARG A 3 1.24 -30.76 5.38
N VAL A 4 1.07 -30.34 4.14
CA VAL A 4 1.90 -30.79 3.02
C VAL A 4 3.08 -29.85 2.93
N SER A 5 4.16 -30.26 3.59
CA SER A 5 5.47 -29.61 3.49
C SER A 5 6.21 -30.27 2.33
N SER A 6 6.50 -29.54 1.27
CA SER A 6 7.28 -30.06 0.15
C SER A 6 8.75 -29.73 0.34
N HIS A 7 9.58 -30.72 0.63
CA HIS A 7 11.02 -30.59 0.66
C HIS A 7 11.57 -30.48 -0.77
N ILE A 8 12.20 -29.36 -1.10
CA ILE A 8 12.99 -29.25 -2.32
C ILE A 8 14.45 -29.49 -1.93
N SER A 9 14.97 -30.65 -2.27
CA SER A 9 16.40 -30.94 -2.19
C SER A 9 17.08 -30.24 -3.36
N LEU A 10 17.98 -29.32 -3.06
CA LEU A 10 18.81 -28.62 -4.04
C LEU A 10 19.91 -29.55 -4.54
N ALA A 11 19.67 -30.18 -5.67
CA ALA A 11 20.74 -30.81 -6.44
C ALA A 11 21.29 -29.79 -7.45
N SER A 12 22.60 -29.56 -7.40
CA SER A 12 23.45 -28.75 -8.28
C SER A 12 23.10 -27.26 -8.39
N GLU A 13 23.96 -26.47 -7.81
CA GLU A 13 24.12 -25.05 -8.07
C GLU A 13 24.66 -24.85 -9.50
N ALA A 14 23.76 -24.73 -10.48
CA ALA A 14 24.11 -23.98 -11.67
C ALA A 14 24.08 -22.51 -11.24
N GLU A 15 25.23 -21.87 -11.19
CA GLU A 15 25.34 -20.42 -10.97
C GLU A 15 24.57 -19.71 -12.05
N ILE A 16 23.32 -19.34 -11.73
CA ILE A 16 22.63 -18.30 -12.46
C ILE A 16 23.30 -17.01 -12.00
N ASN A 17 24.32 -16.60 -12.75
CA ASN A 17 24.99 -15.32 -12.58
C ASN A 17 24.04 -14.24 -13.07
N LEU A 18 22.97 -14.02 -12.31
CA LEU A 18 22.12 -12.85 -12.46
C LEU A 18 22.94 -11.66 -11.97
N ASP A 19 23.49 -10.92 -12.91
CA ASP A 19 24.21 -9.67 -12.63
C ASP A 19 23.23 -8.63 -12.05
N LEU A 20 22.97 -8.76 -10.74
CA LEU A 20 22.14 -7.83 -9.98
C LEU A 20 22.81 -6.46 -9.81
N SER A 21 24.06 -6.27 -10.21
CA SER A 21 24.68 -4.95 -10.30
C SER A 21 23.96 -4.07 -11.32
N ARG A 22 23.22 -4.67 -12.24
CA ARG A 22 22.30 -3.99 -13.19
C ARG A 22 20.89 -3.75 -12.63
N LEU A 23 20.51 -4.42 -11.53
CA LEU A 23 19.26 -4.17 -10.81
C LEU A 23 19.47 -3.16 -9.66
N ILE A 24 20.69 -3.01 -9.20
CA ILE A 24 21.08 -1.87 -8.37
C ILE A 24 21.28 -0.73 -9.37
N ILE A 25 20.21 0.00 -9.61
CA ILE A 25 20.09 1.28 -10.22
C ILE A 25 21.47 1.94 -10.33
N ASP A 26 22.02 2.02 -11.55
CA ASP A 26 22.92 3.12 -11.89
C ASP A 26 22.25 4.36 -11.35
N LYS A 27 22.84 4.95 -10.30
CA LYS A 27 22.32 6.20 -9.74
C LYS A 27 22.16 7.12 -10.93
N PRO A 28 20.94 7.49 -11.33
CA PRO A 28 20.83 8.57 -12.28
C PRO A 28 21.47 9.73 -11.55
N ARG A 29 22.59 10.22 -12.05
CA ARG A 29 23.15 11.50 -11.66
C ARG A 29 22.13 12.54 -12.13
N PHE A 30 21.04 12.67 -11.39
CA PHE A 30 20.19 13.84 -11.49
C PHE A 30 20.93 14.96 -10.80
N THR A 31 21.74 15.65 -11.56
CA THR A 31 22.01 17.05 -11.32
C THR A 31 20.65 17.72 -11.35
N LEU A 32 20.17 18.09 -10.18
CA LEU A 32 19.06 19.01 -10.00
C LEU A 32 19.48 20.37 -10.60
N GLU A 33 19.40 20.49 -11.93
CA GLU A 33 19.26 21.81 -12.55
C GLU A 33 17.87 22.31 -12.15
N ARG A 34 17.88 23.17 -11.14
CA ARG A 34 16.78 24.06 -10.81
C ARG A 34 16.42 24.87 -12.05
N LYS A 35 15.61 24.36 -12.94
CA LYS A 35 14.85 25.21 -13.86
C LYS A 35 13.72 25.86 -13.07
N ARG A 36 14.02 27.04 -12.51
CA ARG A 36 13.01 28.07 -12.25
C ARG A 36 12.37 28.40 -13.57
N SER A 37 11.14 27.99 -13.79
CA SER A 37 10.17 28.71 -14.61
C SER A 37 8.79 28.13 -14.32
N PHE A 38 8.21 28.51 -13.20
CA PHE A 38 6.77 28.66 -13.14
C PHE A 38 6.49 30.06 -13.70
N ASP A 39 5.96 30.09 -14.90
CA ASP A 39 5.59 31.33 -15.57
C ASP A 39 4.27 31.81 -14.93
N GLU A 40 4.38 32.87 -14.13
CA GLU A 40 3.21 33.54 -13.51
C GLU A 40 2.24 34.11 -14.55
N GLN A 41 2.59 34.11 -15.83
CA GLN A 41 1.73 34.59 -16.89
C GLN A 41 0.62 33.60 -17.31
N SER A 42 0.74 32.30 -17.04
CA SER A 42 -0.28 31.34 -17.45
C SER A 42 -1.50 31.32 -16.54
N TRP A 43 -1.44 31.88 -15.35
CA TRP A 43 -2.58 31.97 -14.43
C TRP A 43 -3.50 33.17 -14.67
N SER A 44 -2.96 34.23 -15.28
CA SER A 44 -3.78 35.41 -15.59
C SER A 44 -4.71 35.21 -16.78
N GLU A 45 -4.37 34.32 -17.72
CA GLU A 45 -5.21 34.05 -18.90
C GLU A 45 -6.34 33.04 -18.64
N LEU A 46 -6.24 32.22 -17.60
CA LEU A 46 -7.30 31.29 -17.20
C LEU A 46 -8.35 31.94 -16.28
N SER A 47 -8.00 33.01 -15.57
CA SER A 47 -8.93 33.74 -14.70
C SER A 47 -9.85 34.71 -15.45
N HIS A 48 -9.52 35.07 -16.69
CA HIS A 48 -10.34 36.03 -17.49
C HIS A 48 -11.44 35.39 -18.33
N ARG A 49 -11.61 34.07 -18.33
CA ARG A 49 -12.69 33.39 -19.07
C ARG A 49 -13.88 32.91 -18.22
N GLN A 50 -13.93 33.21 -16.93
CA GLN A 50 -15.03 32.79 -16.04
C GLN A 50 -15.66 33.91 -15.18
N ASN A 51 -15.48 35.16 -15.52
CA ASN A 51 -16.18 36.24 -14.81
C ASN A 51 -17.06 37.06 -15.76
N ASP A 52 -18.20 36.50 -16.13
CA ASP A 52 -19.40 37.27 -16.44
C ASP A 52 -20.55 36.68 -15.63
N GLY A 53 -20.88 37.38 -14.55
CA GLY A 53 -22.16 37.20 -13.82
C GLY A 53 -22.00 36.68 -12.37
N PHE A 54 -21.77 37.57 -11.45
CA PHE A 54 -22.54 37.82 -10.22
C PHE A 54 -21.75 38.75 -9.30
N ASP A 55 -22.18 40.02 -9.30
CA ASP A 55 -21.84 41.02 -8.29
C ASP A 55 -22.52 40.68 -6.96
N SER A 56 -21.76 40.65 -5.86
CA SER A 56 -21.99 41.50 -4.69
C SER A 56 -21.34 40.95 -3.40
N VAL A 57 -20.51 41.80 -2.81
CA VAL A 57 -20.31 41.99 -1.36
C VAL A 57 -19.70 40.83 -0.55
N LEU A 58 -18.39 40.95 -0.29
CA LEU A 58 -17.82 40.94 1.07
C LEU A 58 -16.32 41.30 1.02
N GLN A 59 -16.02 42.45 1.59
CA GLN A 59 -14.63 42.91 1.79
C GLN A 59 -13.92 42.04 2.81
N SER A 60 -12.73 41.53 2.45
CA SER A 60 -11.79 40.94 3.38
C SER A 60 -10.56 41.84 3.54
N PRO A 61 -10.00 41.94 4.73
CA PRO A 61 -8.94 42.89 5.05
C PRO A 61 -7.59 42.51 4.42
N ALA A 62 -6.88 43.52 3.93
CA ALA A 62 -5.56 43.43 3.36
C ALA A 62 -4.50 42.99 4.39
N PHE A 63 -3.69 41.98 4.04
CA PHE A 63 -2.44 41.68 4.72
C PHE A 63 -1.28 42.36 4.03
N PRO A 64 -0.30 42.89 4.79
CA PRO A 64 0.82 43.64 4.24
C PRO A 64 1.82 42.73 3.53
N SER A 65 2.32 43.22 2.38
CA SER A 65 3.42 42.62 1.62
C SER A 65 4.71 42.68 2.38
N GLY A 66 5.13 41.59 3.01
CA GLY A 66 6.44 41.39 3.54
C GLY A 66 7.23 40.45 2.62
N GLY A 67 8.38 40.92 2.11
CA GLY A 67 9.26 40.11 1.28
C GLY A 67 9.72 38.85 1.99
N PHE A 68 9.58 37.73 1.33
CA PHE A 68 10.16 36.46 1.76
C PHE A 68 11.53 36.29 1.18
N ASP A 69 12.54 36.71 1.94
CA ASP A 69 13.89 36.18 1.80
C ASP A 69 13.88 34.69 2.16
N SER A 70 14.32 33.88 1.24
CA SER A 70 14.45 32.45 1.38
C SER A 70 15.56 32.09 2.38
N PRO A 71 15.24 31.35 3.46
CA PRO A 71 16.24 30.66 4.23
C PRO A 71 15.95 29.17 4.25
N PHE A 72 16.18 28.45 3.16
CA PHE A 72 16.36 27.01 3.20
C PHE A 72 17.83 26.66 2.96
N SER A 73 18.66 27.16 3.85
CA SER A 73 19.91 26.57 4.29
C SER A 73 19.80 26.46 5.81
N MET A 74 19.05 25.50 6.26
CA MET A 74 19.11 25.05 7.63
C MET A 74 19.41 23.57 7.66
N GLY A 75 20.70 23.27 7.83
CA GLY A 75 21.10 22.17 8.66
C GLY A 75 20.50 22.36 10.05
N THR A 76 19.25 22.01 10.24
CA THR A 76 18.74 21.72 11.57
C THR A 76 19.30 20.36 11.96
N HIS A 77 20.51 20.39 12.52
CA HIS A 77 20.88 19.41 13.52
C HIS A 77 19.73 19.38 14.53
N PHE A 78 18.86 18.41 14.44
CA PHE A 78 18.06 17.98 15.56
C PHE A 78 19.05 17.50 16.62
N GLY A 79 19.41 18.40 17.54
CA GLY A 79 20.20 18.09 18.72
C GLY A 79 19.42 17.11 19.60
N GLY A 80 19.71 15.83 19.45
CA GLY A 80 19.24 14.77 20.27
C GLY A 80 20.14 13.58 20.00
N GLY A 81 20.83 13.07 21.01
CA GLY A 81 21.48 11.77 20.94
C GLY A 81 20.50 10.70 20.45
N PRO A 82 20.96 9.50 20.07
CA PRO A 82 20.15 8.45 19.51
C PRO A 82 18.92 8.26 20.39
N ARG A 83 17.72 8.46 19.83
CA ARG A 83 16.46 8.32 20.58
C ARG A 83 16.35 6.88 21.05
N PRO A 84 16.13 6.59 22.33
CA PRO A 84 16.13 5.21 22.85
C PRO A 84 15.22 4.29 22.04
N LEU A 85 14.02 4.77 21.65
CA LEU A 85 13.04 4.01 20.88
C LEU A 85 13.54 3.55 19.50
N VAL A 86 14.25 4.42 18.77
CA VAL A 86 14.80 4.06 17.43
C VAL A 86 15.88 2.98 17.56
N ASN A 87 16.74 3.09 18.56
CA ASN A 87 17.79 2.09 18.79
C ASN A 87 17.20 0.74 19.18
N GLU A 88 16.21 0.74 20.06
CA GLU A 88 15.50 -0.48 20.46
C GLU A 88 14.74 -1.11 19.29
N ALA A 89 14.12 -0.30 18.44
CA ALA A 89 13.48 -0.78 17.24
C ALA A 89 14.48 -1.44 16.27
N TRP A 90 15.64 -0.82 16.06
CA TRP A 90 16.71 -1.43 15.24
C TRP A 90 17.27 -2.72 15.86
N GLU A 91 17.45 -2.74 17.17
CA GLU A 91 17.91 -3.94 17.87
C GLU A 91 16.90 -5.09 17.72
N ALA A 92 15.61 -4.78 17.90
CA ALA A 92 14.53 -5.75 17.73
C ALA A 92 14.42 -6.25 16.29
N LEU A 93 14.54 -5.36 15.29
CA LEU A 93 14.54 -5.72 13.88
C LEU A 93 15.73 -6.64 13.53
N ARG A 94 16.93 -6.31 14.01
CA ARG A 94 18.12 -7.17 13.78
C ARG A 94 18.03 -8.54 14.47
N LYS A 95 17.38 -8.62 15.64
CA LYS A 95 17.12 -9.90 16.32
C LYS A 95 16.18 -10.82 15.55
N SER A 96 15.32 -10.25 14.68
CA SER A 96 14.38 -11.02 13.86
C SER A 96 15.01 -11.58 12.57
N VAL A 97 16.26 -11.23 12.25
CA VAL A 97 16.94 -11.66 11.01
C VAL A 97 17.17 -13.16 10.99
N VAL A 98 16.79 -13.77 9.88
CA VAL A 98 16.99 -15.20 9.60
C VAL A 98 18.22 -15.37 8.72
N TYR A 99 19.05 -16.33 9.10
CA TYR A 99 20.27 -16.69 8.36
C TYR A 99 20.14 -18.06 7.72
N PHE A 100 20.55 -18.15 6.46
CA PHE A 100 20.68 -19.39 5.72
C PHE A 100 22.11 -19.52 5.19
N ARG A 101 22.83 -20.58 5.57
CA ARG A 101 24.24 -20.78 5.25
C ARG A 101 25.12 -19.55 5.56
N GLY A 102 24.85 -18.93 6.71
CA GLY A 102 25.59 -17.76 7.18
C GLY A 102 25.20 -16.42 6.52
N GLN A 103 24.30 -16.41 5.55
CA GLN A 103 23.83 -15.20 4.90
C GLN A 103 22.44 -14.77 5.41
N PRO A 104 22.20 -13.48 5.66
CA PRO A 104 20.87 -12.99 6.04
C PRO A 104 19.91 -13.12 4.85
N VAL A 105 18.71 -13.70 5.08
CA VAL A 105 17.75 -14.01 4.00
C VAL A 105 16.34 -13.49 4.26
N GLY A 106 16.14 -12.71 5.29
CA GLY A 106 14.84 -12.11 5.63
C GLY A 106 14.67 -11.98 7.14
N THR A 107 13.46 -11.68 7.58
CA THR A 107 13.08 -11.56 8.99
C THR A 107 11.87 -12.44 9.30
N ILE A 108 11.82 -13.02 10.49
CA ILE A 108 10.62 -13.71 10.96
C ILE A 108 9.48 -12.70 11.21
N ALA A 109 8.23 -13.17 11.20
CA ALA A 109 7.07 -12.28 11.37
C ALA A 109 6.97 -11.72 12.78
N ALA A 110 7.23 -12.53 13.81
CA ALA A 110 7.21 -12.08 15.19
C ALA A 110 8.15 -12.91 16.09
N THR A 111 8.67 -12.27 17.14
CA THR A 111 9.52 -12.92 18.17
C THR A 111 8.76 -13.17 19.47
N ASP A 112 7.44 -13.35 19.41
CA ASP A 112 6.61 -13.58 20.59
C ASP A 112 6.79 -15.00 21.12
N HIS A 113 7.64 -15.15 22.13
CA HIS A 113 7.90 -16.42 22.80
C HIS A 113 6.89 -16.75 23.92
N ALA A 114 6.03 -15.81 24.28
CA ALA A 114 5.08 -15.99 25.39
C ALA A 114 3.79 -16.72 24.97
N SER A 115 3.58 -16.94 23.69
CA SER A 115 2.41 -17.61 23.19
C SER A 115 2.63 -19.13 23.16
N GLU A 116 1.76 -19.87 23.86
CA GLU A 116 1.75 -21.35 23.84
C GLU A 116 1.32 -21.93 22.49
N GLU A 117 0.67 -21.15 21.64
CA GLU A 117 0.27 -21.57 20.31
C GLU A 117 1.42 -21.47 19.32
N VAL A 118 1.87 -22.61 18.82
CA VAL A 118 2.86 -22.69 17.76
C VAL A 118 2.17 -22.32 16.43
N LEU A 119 2.03 -21.03 16.18
CA LEU A 119 1.66 -20.52 14.87
C LEU A 119 2.93 -20.29 14.03
N ASN A 120 2.75 -20.07 12.74
CA ASN A 120 3.80 -19.93 11.74
C ASN A 120 4.55 -18.57 11.77
N TYR A 121 4.52 -17.83 12.87
CA TYR A 121 5.17 -16.52 12.99
C TYR A 121 6.71 -16.58 13.03
N ASP A 122 7.29 -17.76 13.17
CA ASP A 122 8.73 -18.04 13.08
C ASP A 122 9.23 -18.16 11.63
N GLN A 123 8.36 -17.94 10.64
CA GLN A 123 8.67 -18.00 9.21
C GLN A 123 8.96 -16.60 8.66
N VAL A 124 9.68 -16.58 7.53
CA VAL A 124 9.86 -15.38 6.71
C VAL A 124 8.69 -15.28 5.75
N PHE A 125 7.77 -14.37 5.99
CA PHE A 125 6.68 -14.10 5.06
C PHE A 125 7.12 -13.10 4.00
N VAL A 126 6.84 -13.42 2.75
CA VAL A 126 7.26 -12.59 1.60
C VAL A 126 6.63 -11.20 1.69
N ARG A 127 5.36 -11.12 2.06
CA ARG A 127 4.63 -9.86 2.27
C ARG A 127 5.18 -9.08 3.46
N ASP A 128 5.37 -9.73 4.61
CA ASP A 128 5.73 -9.09 5.88
C ASP A 128 7.15 -8.53 5.85
N PHE A 129 8.01 -9.10 5.00
CA PHE A 129 9.38 -8.63 4.84
C PHE A 129 9.48 -7.27 4.14
N VAL A 130 8.46 -6.81 3.42
CA VAL A 130 8.52 -5.57 2.63
C VAL A 130 8.93 -4.35 3.46
N PRO A 131 8.30 -4.00 4.60
CA PRO A 131 8.78 -2.87 5.41
C PRO A 131 10.17 -3.12 6.01
N SER A 132 10.52 -4.35 6.36
CA SER A 132 11.87 -4.69 6.81
C SER A 132 12.91 -4.48 5.70
N ALA A 133 12.60 -4.90 4.47
CA ALA A 133 13.46 -4.68 3.31
C ALA A 133 13.70 -3.18 3.07
N LEU A 134 12.64 -2.37 3.15
CA LEU A 134 12.75 -0.91 3.00
C LEU A 134 13.63 -0.30 4.10
N ALA A 135 13.44 -0.72 5.37
CA ALA A 135 14.27 -0.25 6.48
C ALA A 135 15.74 -0.57 6.24
N PHE A 136 16.08 -1.80 5.86
CA PHE A 136 17.45 -2.20 5.58
C PHE A 136 18.03 -1.45 4.36
N LEU A 137 17.27 -1.28 3.28
CA LEU A 137 17.71 -0.51 2.11
C LEU A 137 18.00 0.95 2.45
N MET A 138 17.12 1.61 3.20
CA MET A 138 17.31 2.99 3.64
C MET A 138 18.50 3.14 4.59
N ASN A 139 18.85 2.07 5.32
CA ASN A 139 20.03 2.01 6.18
C ASN A 139 21.30 1.49 5.47
N ASN A 140 21.29 1.37 4.14
CA ASN A 140 22.38 0.85 3.31
C ASN A 140 22.79 -0.61 3.59
N GLU A 141 21.94 -1.40 4.22
CA GLU A 141 22.13 -2.83 4.46
C GLU A 141 21.46 -3.65 3.32
N THR A 142 22.05 -3.64 2.13
CA THR A 142 21.42 -4.18 0.91
C THR A 142 21.47 -5.69 0.80
N ASP A 143 22.45 -6.36 1.45
CA ASP A 143 22.71 -7.80 1.27
C ASP A 143 21.53 -8.67 1.70
N ILE A 144 20.87 -8.34 2.81
CA ILE A 144 19.69 -9.09 3.27
C ILE A 144 18.57 -9.06 2.24
N VAL A 145 18.34 -7.90 1.59
CA VAL A 145 17.29 -7.74 0.58
C VAL A 145 17.64 -8.48 -0.69
N LYS A 146 18.89 -8.38 -1.15
CA LYS A 146 19.41 -9.14 -2.30
C LYS A 146 19.23 -10.63 -2.08
N ASN A 147 19.71 -11.14 -0.95
CA ASN A 147 19.63 -12.56 -0.63
C ASN A 147 18.18 -13.05 -0.51
N PHE A 148 17.30 -12.25 0.14
CA PHE A 148 15.87 -12.55 0.21
C PHE A 148 15.26 -12.70 -1.18
N LEU A 149 15.48 -11.73 -2.07
CA LEU A 149 14.93 -11.77 -3.44
C LEU A 149 15.44 -12.99 -4.20
N LEU A 150 16.75 -13.28 -4.16
CA LEU A 150 17.32 -14.43 -4.84
C LEU A 150 16.75 -15.74 -4.30
N LYS A 151 16.64 -15.89 -2.98
CA LYS A 151 16.10 -17.12 -2.39
C LYS A 151 14.60 -17.28 -2.65
N THR A 152 13.84 -16.20 -2.60
CA THR A 152 12.40 -16.25 -2.87
C THR A 152 12.11 -16.57 -4.34
N LEU A 153 12.87 -15.99 -5.28
CA LEU A 153 12.78 -16.32 -6.70
C LEU A 153 13.13 -17.79 -6.97
N HIS A 154 14.13 -18.32 -6.27
CA HIS A 154 14.51 -19.73 -6.38
C HIS A 154 13.43 -20.69 -5.83
N LEU A 155 12.61 -20.23 -4.89
CA LEU A 155 11.50 -20.97 -4.30
C LEU A 155 10.19 -20.88 -5.10
N GLN A 156 10.17 -20.18 -6.23
CA GLN A 156 8.96 -20.10 -7.07
C GLN A 156 8.49 -21.51 -7.50
N SER A 157 7.17 -21.64 -7.64
CA SER A 157 6.56 -22.87 -8.13
C SER A 157 6.96 -23.15 -9.58
N SER A 158 7.34 -24.39 -9.87
CA SER A 158 7.59 -24.88 -11.23
C SER A 158 6.42 -25.69 -11.80
N GLU A 159 5.22 -25.64 -11.27
CA GLU A 159 4.01 -26.41 -11.59
C GLU A 159 3.51 -27.28 -10.44
N LYS A 160 3.22 -26.70 -9.32
CA LYS A 160 2.67 -27.50 -8.20
C LYS A 160 1.16 -27.46 -8.15
N MET A 161 0.62 -28.62 -7.83
CA MET A 161 -0.76 -28.75 -7.35
C MET A 161 -0.76 -28.58 -5.83
N ILE A 162 -1.56 -27.68 -5.31
CA ILE A 162 -1.89 -27.60 -3.88
C ILE A 162 -3.38 -27.88 -3.75
N ASP A 163 -3.75 -28.92 -3.03
CA ASP A 163 -5.13 -29.29 -2.72
C ASP A 163 -6.11 -29.30 -3.91
N ARG A 164 -5.72 -29.72 -5.08
CA ARG A 164 -6.46 -29.70 -6.35
C ARG A 164 -6.35 -28.41 -7.16
N PHE A 165 -5.68 -27.37 -6.67
CA PHE A 165 -5.42 -26.16 -7.44
C PHE A 165 -4.03 -26.23 -8.08
N LYS A 166 -3.97 -25.95 -9.37
CA LYS A 166 -2.71 -25.81 -10.08
C LYS A 166 -2.17 -24.41 -9.82
N LEU A 167 -1.09 -24.32 -9.04
CA LEU A 167 -0.29 -23.11 -8.99
C LEU A 167 0.43 -22.96 -10.34
N GLY A 168 0.22 -21.84 -11.01
CA GLY A 168 0.97 -21.54 -12.22
C GLY A 168 2.46 -21.50 -11.98
N ALA A 169 3.26 -21.74 -13.03
CA ALA A 169 4.69 -21.53 -12.99
C ALA A 169 5.01 -20.09 -12.56
N GLY A 170 6.00 -19.92 -11.70
CA GLY A 170 6.39 -18.62 -11.17
C GLY A 170 5.59 -18.11 -9.96
N ALA A 171 4.61 -18.89 -9.46
CA ALA A 171 3.90 -18.51 -8.23
C ALA A 171 4.88 -18.42 -7.06
N MET A 172 4.83 -17.28 -6.33
CA MET A 172 5.69 -17.04 -5.18
C MET A 172 5.17 -17.79 -3.96
N PRO A 173 6.04 -18.31 -3.07
CA PRO A 173 5.59 -18.83 -1.78
C PRO A 173 5.03 -17.69 -0.91
N ALA A 174 4.09 -18.02 -0.03
CA ALA A 174 3.61 -17.08 0.98
C ALA A 174 4.68 -16.81 2.03
N SER A 175 5.40 -17.87 2.41
CA SER A 175 6.49 -17.81 3.37
C SER A 175 7.50 -18.93 3.16
N PHE A 176 8.62 -18.84 3.83
CA PHE A 176 9.60 -19.92 3.94
C PHE A 176 10.26 -19.93 5.31
N LYS A 177 10.82 -21.07 5.67
CA LYS A 177 11.66 -21.21 6.87
C LYS A 177 12.95 -21.96 6.56
N VAL A 178 13.95 -21.75 7.42
CA VAL A 178 15.21 -22.50 7.40
C VAL A 178 15.06 -23.71 8.29
N ASP A 179 15.08 -24.90 7.69
CA ASP A 179 15.09 -26.15 8.43
C ASP A 179 16.55 -26.62 8.62
N ARG A 180 16.92 -26.88 9.88
CA ARG A 180 18.27 -27.29 10.27
C ARG A 180 18.28 -28.73 10.71
N ASN A 181 18.81 -29.60 9.88
CA ASN A 181 19.03 -30.99 10.25
C ASN A 181 20.32 -31.14 11.07
N LYS A 182 20.16 -31.20 12.40
CA LYS A 182 21.28 -31.31 13.34
C LYS A 182 22.15 -32.58 13.09
N ASN A 183 21.53 -33.67 12.63
CA ASN A 183 22.23 -34.95 12.40
C ASN A 183 23.12 -34.94 11.14
N ARG A 184 22.75 -34.11 10.14
CA ARG A 184 23.47 -34.03 8.87
C ARG A 184 24.26 -32.74 8.69
N ASN A 185 24.15 -31.83 9.64
CA ASN A 185 24.71 -30.47 9.57
C ASN A 185 24.34 -29.75 8.25
N THR A 186 23.07 -29.93 7.80
CA THR A 186 22.57 -29.34 6.56
C THR A 186 21.43 -28.39 6.87
N GLU A 187 21.45 -27.28 6.17
CA GLU A 187 20.33 -26.29 6.17
C GLU A 187 19.57 -26.39 4.84
N THR A 188 18.26 -26.42 4.91
CA THR A 188 17.37 -26.40 3.74
C THR A 188 16.32 -25.30 3.88
N LEU A 189 15.92 -24.70 2.75
CA LEU A 189 14.79 -23.77 2.71
C LEU A 189 13.51 -24.58 2.43
N VAL A 190 12.54 -24.42 3.30
CA VAL A 190 11.21 -25.05 3.15
C VAL A 190 10.19 -23.96 2.83
N ALA A 191 9.70 -23.98 1.60
CA ALA A 191 8.67 -23.05 1.14
C ALA A 191 7.29 -23.50 1.60
N ASP A 192 6.49 -22.56 2.04
CA ASP A 192 5.08 -22.74 2.33
C ASP A 192 4.25 -21.94 1.32
N PHE A 193 3.51 -22.66 0.47
CA PHE A 193 2.56 -22.07 -0.47
C PHE A 193 1.15 -22.07 0.08
N GLY A 194 0.97 -22.47 1.33
CA GLY A 194 -0.25 -22.75 2.05
C GLY A 194 -1.49 -21.93 1.69
N GLU A 195 -2.56 -22.13 2.41
CA GLU A 195 -3.84 -21.43 2.23
C GLU A 195 -3.69 -19.90 2.08
N SER A 196 -2.66 -19.31 2.67
CA SER A 196 -2.39 -17.89 2.62
C SER A 196 -1.92 -17.37 1.25
N ALA A 197 -1.30 -18.21 0.42
CA ALA A 197 -0.86 -17.79 -0.92
C ALA A 197 -2.00 -17.71 -1.94
N ILE A 198 -3.05 -18.48 -1.72
CA ILE A 198 -4.21 -18.58 -2.62
C ILE A 198 -5.40 -17.84 -2.05
N ALA A 199 -5.53 -17.85 -0.74
CA ALA A 199 -6.70 -17.44 0.02
C ALA A 199 -6.39 -16.36 1.02
N HIS A 200 -5.46 -15.47 0.70
CA HIS A 200 -5.09 -14.45 1.67
C HIS A 200 -6.29 -13.64 2.13
N ASP A 201 -7.33 -13.57 1.31
CA ASP A 201 -8.57 -12.88 1.62
C ASP A 201 -9.82 -13.74 1.41
N CYS A 202 -9.64 -15.00 0.99
CA CYS A 202 -10.75 -15.91 0.80
C CYS A 202 -10.54 -17.14 1.69
N ASN A 203 -11.33 -17.28 2.73
CA ASN A 203 -11.50 -18.57 3.38
C ASN A 203 -12.18 -19.52 2.39
N PHE A 204 -11.41 -20.02 1.43
CA PHE A 204 -11.88 -20.84 0.33
C PHE A 204 -12.62 -22.09 0.80
N TYR A 205 -12.27 -22.60 1.99
CA TYR A 205 -12.92 -23.76 2.60
C TYR A 205 -14.31 -23.47 3.16
N ASN A 206 -14.64 -22.20 3.46
CA ASN A 206 -15.92 -21.86 4.08
C ASN A 206 -16.84 -21.01 3.20
N PHE A 207 -16.48 -20.78 1.92
CA PHE A 207 -17.22 -19.89 1.02
C PHE A 207 -17.49 -18.50 1.60
N GLN A 208 -16.66 -18.08 2.56
CA GLN A 208 -16.77 -16.82 3.28
C GLN A 208 -15.51 -16.00 2.99
N GLY A 209 -15.68 -14.80 2.51
CA GLY A 209 -14.58 -13.90 2.17
C GLY A 209 -15.04 -12.74 1.31
N ILE A 210 -14.13 -11.85 0.99
CA ILE A 210 -14.39 -10.71 0.11
C ILE A 210 -14.34 -11.18 -1.34
N TYR A 211 -15.50 -11.21 -1.99
CA TYR A 211 -15.61 -11.46 -3.43
C TYR A 211 -15.54 -10.13 -4.18
N GLY A 212 -14.87 -10.13 -5.32
CA GLY A 212 -14.79 -8.99 -6.21
C GLY A 212 -13.37 -8.50 -6.42
N TYR A 213 -13.20 -7.19 -6.47
CA TYR A 213 -11.94 -6.54 -6.81
C TYR A 213 -11.54 -5.54 -5.71
N PRO A 214 -10.96 -6.02 -4.58
CA PRO A 214 -10.53 -5.12 -3.51
C PRO A 214 -9.55 -4.07 -4.00
N ILE A 215 -9.74 -2.81 -3.57
CA ILE A 215 -8.88 -1.69 -3.95
C ILE A 215 -7.40 -1.97 -3.68
N GLU A 216 -7.09 -2.65 -2.58
CA GLU A 216 -5.75 -2.99 -2.16
C GLU A 216 -5.04 -3.85 -3.21
N ILE A 217 -5.70 -4.91 -3.66
CA ILE A 217 -5.16 -5.81 -4.70
C ILE A 217 -5.02 -5.07 -6.03
N GLN A 218 -6.01 -4.26 -6.41
CA GLN A 218 -5.97 -3.53 -7.67
C GLN A 218 -4.86 -2.47 -7.68
N ALA A 219 -4.70 -1.71 -6.59
CA ALA A 219 -3.67 -0.69 -6.47
C ALA A 219 -2.25 -1.30 -6.43
N LEU A 220 -2.06 -2.41 -5.70
CA LEU A 220 -0.80 -3.16 -5.69
C LEU A 220 -0.48 -3.77 -7.06
N PHE A 221 -1.48 -4.33 -7.75
CA PHE A 221 -1.30 -4.86 -9.10
C PHE A 221 -0.92 -3.76 -10.10
N TYR A 222 -1.57 -2.60 -10.02
CA TYR A 222 -1.21 -1.43 -10.80
C TYR A 222 0.25 -1.03 -10.57
N MET A 223 0.67 -0.94 -9.29
CA MET A 223 2.06 -0.63 -8.93
C MET A 223 3.04 -1.67 -9.47
N ALA A 224 2.73 -2.96 -9.34
CA ALA A 224 3.56 -4.05 -9.85
C ALA A 224 3.74 -3.98 -11.37
N LEU A 225 2.69 -3.68 -12.12
CA LEU A 225 2.77 -3.51 -13.57
C LEU A 225 3.64 -2.31 -13.97
N ARG A 226 3.57 -1.20 -13.22
CA ARG A 226 4.45 -0.04 -13.43
C ARG A 226 5.90 -0.37 -13.14
N CYS A 227 6.19 -1.09 -12.06
CA CYS A 227 7.53 -1.59 -11.78
C CYS A 227 8.05 -2.51 -12.90
N ALA A 228 7.21 -3.42 -13.38
CA ALA A 228 7.57 -4.32 -14.48
C ALA A 228 7.97 -3.56 -15.74
N LEU A 229 7.24 -2.49 -16.11
CA LEU A 229 7.61 -1.66 -17.25
C LEU A 229 9.00 -1.05 -17.13
N GLN A 230 9.43 -0.66 -15.92
CA GLN A 230 10.75 -0.09 -15.70
C GLN A 230 11.88 -1.13 -15.81
N MET A 231 11.57 -2.40 -15.57
CA MET A 231 12.54 -3.50 -15.62
C MET A 231 12.65 -4.16 -16.98
N LEU A 232 11.63 -4.05 -17.83
CA LEU A 232 11.60 -4.70 -19.14
C LEU A 232 12.44 -3.93 -20.17
N LYS A 233 13.22 -4.67 -20.94
CA LYS A 233 13.93 -4.12 -22.11
C LYS A 233 12.98 -4.00 -23.30
N PRO A 234 13.02 -2.90 -24.09
CA PRO A 234 12.13 -2.68 -25.23
C PRO A 234 12.51 -3.49 -26.48
N GLU A 235 13.20 -4.61 -26.32
CA GLU A 235 13.74 -5.46 -27.39
C GLU A 235 13.22 -6.90 -27.24
N GLY A 236 13.10 -7.61 -28.36
CA GLY A 236 12.68 -9.02 -28.38
C GLY A 236 11.32 -9.25 -27.73
N GLU A 237 11.22 -10.26 -26.87
CA GLU A 237 10.00 -10.60 -26.11
C GLU A 237 9.54 -9.48 -25.16
N GLY A 238 10.48 -8.66 -24.68
CA GLY A 238 10.17 -7.55 -23.77
C GLY A 238 9.24 -6.52 -24.41
N LYS A 239 9.33 -6.29 -25.74
CA LYS A 239 8.45 -5.36 -26.44
C LYS A 239 6.99 -5.79 -26.36
N GLU A 240 6.70 -7.07 -26.58
CA GLU A 240 5.33 -7.61 -26.50
C GLU A 240 4.75 -7.48 -25.09
N PHE A 241 5.57 -7.77 -24.05
CA PHE A 241 5.15 -7.58 -22.67
C PHE A 241 4.89 -6.12 -22.33
N ILE A 242 5.73 -5.18 -22.79
CA ILE A 242 5.54 -3.74 -22.61
C ILE A 242 4.19 -3.29 -23.20
N GLU A 243 3.87 -3.74 -24.42
CA GLU A 243 2.59 -3.41 -25.06
C GLU A 243 1.39 -3.96 -24.28
N LYS A 244 1.44 -5.23 -23.85
CA LYS A 244 0.39 -5.87 -23.05
C LYS A 244 0.21 -5.19 -21.69
N ILE A 245 1.30 -4.88 -21.01
CA ILE A 245 1.28 -4.19 -19.72
C ILE A 245 0.72 -2.77 -19.90
N GLY A 246 1.12 -2.05 -20.94
CA GLY A 246 0.61 -0.72 -21.23
C GLY A 246 -0.91 -0.71 -21.44
N GLN A 247 -1.44 -1.67 -22.21
CA GLN A 247 -2.88 -1.84 -22.41
C GLN A 247 -3.60 -2.15 -21.08
N ARG A 248 -3.01 -3.02 -20.25
CA ARG A 248 -3.58 -3.38 -18.94
C ARG A 248 -3.58 -2.20 -17.96
N LEU A 249 -2.50 -1.43 -17.92
CA LEU A 249 -2.40 -0.22 -17.12
C LEU A 249 -3.44 0.82 -17.53
N HIS A 250 -3.62 1.03 -18.84
CA HIS A 250 -4.64 1.94 -19.35
C HIS A 250 -6.05 1.52 -18.91
N ALA A 251 -6.38 0.24 -19.06
CA ALA A 251 -7.67 -0.30 -18.65
C ALA A 251 -7.87 -0.17 -17.11
N LEU A 252 -6.85 -0.53 -16.32
CA LEU A 252 -6.90 -0.41 -14.86
C LEU A 252 -7.11 1.05 -14.43
N THR A 253 -6.33 1.98 -14.97
CA THR A 253 -6.46 3.41 -14.67
C THR A 253 -7.89 3.89 -14.94
N TYR A 254 -8.45 3.53 -16.10
CA TYR A 254 -9.82 3.89 -16.46
C TYR A 254 -10.83 3.32 -15.45
N HIS A 255 -10.76 2.00 -15.17
CA HIS A 255 -11.72 1.35 -14.26
C HIS A 255 -11.58 1.86 -12.84
N MET A 256 -10.37 2.01 -12.32
CA MET A 256 -10.14 2.46 -10.95
C MET A 256 -10.65 3.89 -10.75
N ARG A 257 -10.30 4.80 -11.63
CA ARG A 257 -10.71 6.20 -11.50
C ARG A 257 -12.21 6.43 -11.77
N ASN A 258 -12.87 5.55 -12.51
CA ASN A 258 -14.29 5.70 -12.82
C ASN A 258 -15.24 4.89 -11.94
N TYR A 259 -14.81 3.73 -11.42
CA TYR A 259 -15.70 2.83 -10.68
C TYR A 259 -15.34 2.67 -9.21
N PHE A 260 -14.10 2.98 -8.83
CA PHE A 260 -13.70 2.93 -7.42
C PHE A 260 -13.69 4.31 -6.76
N TRP A 261 -13.47 5.37 -7.53
CA TRP A 261 -13.51 6.72 -6.97
C TRP A 261 -14.93 7.11 -6.59
N LEU A 262 -15.13 7.46 -5.32
CA LEU A 262 -16.39 7.95 -4.78
C LEU A 262 -16.23 9.39 -4.33
N ASP A 263 -17.06 10.26 -4.87
CA ASP A 263 -17.25 11.66 -4.50
C ASP A 263 -18.73 12.06 -4.61
N PHE A 264 -19.09 13.26 -4.20
CA PHE A 264 -20.48 13.73 -4.33
C PHE A 264 -21.02 13.72 -5.75
N PRO A 265 -20.26 14.09 -6.81
CA PRO A 265 -20.72 13.92 -8.19
C PRO A 265 -21.08 12.47 -8.54
N GLN A 266 -20.32 11.50 -8.06
CA GLN A 266 -20.61 10.08 -8.30
C GLN A 266 -21.86 9.62 -7.51
N LEU A 267 -21.98 10.03 -6.26
CA LEU A 267 -23.20 9.76 -5.46
C LEU A 267 -24.44 10.37 -6.14
N ASN A 268 -24.35 11.62 -6.58
CA ASN A 268 -25.45 12.26 -7.32
C ASN A 268 -25.82 11.51 -8.59
N ASN A 269 -24.85 10.92 -9.29
CA ASN A 269 -25.14 10.09 -10.47
C ASN A 269 -25.92 8.83 -10.09
N ILE A 270 -25.63 8.21 -8.95
CA ILE A 270 -26.37 7.04 -8.46
C ILE A 270 -27.83 7.43 -8.18
N TYR A 271 -28.07 8.58 -7.51
CA TYR A 271 -29.42 9.04 -7.19
C TYR A 271 -30.19 9.58 -8.40
N ARG A 272 -29.49 10.20 -9.34
CA ARG A 272 -30.13 10.82 -10.52
C ARG A 272 -30.61 9.80 -11.53
N TYR A 273 -29.87 8.71 -11.69
CA TYR A 273 -30.15 7.70 -12.69
C TYR A 273 -30.65 6.43 -12.02
N LYS A 274 -31.91 6.11 -12.22
CA LYS A 274 -32.52 4.88 -11.70
C LYS A 274 -31.83 3.66 -12.31
N THR A 275 -31.68 2.61 -11.50
CA THR A 275 -31.39 1.28 -11.99
C THR A 275 -32.64 0.76 -12.72
N GLU A 276 -32.50 0.43 -13.99
CA GLU A 276 -33.56 -0.26 -14.71
C GLU A 276 -33.22 -1.74 -14.76
N GLU A 277 -34.02 -2.57 -14.08
CA GLU A 277 -33.81 -4.00 -13.98
C GLU A 277 -33.80 -4.73 -15.35
N TYR A 278 -34.43 -4.10 -16.36
CA TYR A 278 -34.69 -4.74 -17.66
C TYR A 278 -34.20 -3.93 -18.87
N SER A 279 -33.50 -2.84 -18.66
CA SER A 279 -32.95 -2.04 -19.75
C SER A 279 -31.55 -2.45 -20.12
N HIS A 280 -31.29 -2.62 -21.41
CA HIS A 280 -29.95 -2.83 -21.95
C HIS A 280 -29.05 -1.59 -21.84
N THR A 281 -29.61 -0.44 -21.49
CA THR A 281 -28.89 0.79 -21.18
C THR A 281 -28.85 0.96 -19.67
N ALA A 282 -27.76 0.51 -19.05
CA ALA A 282 -27.52 0.81 -17.64
C ALA A 282 -27.46 2.32 -17.44
N VAL A 283 -28.48 2.87 -16.84
CA VAL A 283 -28.62 4.30 -16.62
C VAL A 283 -27.68 4.77 -15.52
N ASN A 284 -27.32 3.87 -14.62
CA ASN A 284 -26.38 4.08 -13.53
C ASN A 284 -25.16 3.19 -13.74
N LYS A 285 -23.99 3.80 -13.98
CA LYS A 285 -22.76 3.07 -14.26
C LYS A 285 -22.32 2.10 -13.15
N PHE A 286 -22.78 2.31 -11.93
CA PHE A 286 -22.49 1.45 -10.79
C PHE A 286 -23.51 0.34 -10.61
N ASN A 287 -24.66 0.41 -11.25
CA ASN A 287 -25.80 -0.48 -11.06
C ASN A 287 -26.19 -0.67 -9.57
N VAL A 288 -26.09 0.41 -8.80
CA VAL A 288 -26.37 0.45 -7.37
C VAL A 288 -27.74 1.07 -7.14
N ILE A 289 -28.56 0.40 -6.35
CA ILE A 289 -29.84 0.94 -5.90
C ILE A 289 -29.55 2.00 -4.83
N PRO A 290 -30.03 3.24 -4.96
CA PRO A 290 -29.75 4.32 -3.99
C PRO A 290 -30.03 3.91 -2.53
N ASP A 291 -31.13 3.23 -2.28
CA ASP A 291 -31.52 2.76 -0.94
C ASP A 291 -30.58 1.72 -0.33
N SER A 292 -29.65 1.16 -1.12
CA SER A 292 -28.64 0.23 -0.64
C SER A 292 -27.35 0.93 -0.17
N ILE A 293 -27.25 2.25 -0.36
CA ILE A 293 -26.09 3.01 0.12
C ILE A 293 -26.27 3.23 1.62
N PRO A 294 -25.31 2.78 2.46
CA PRO A 294 -25.44 2.97 3.90
C PRO A 294 -25.42 4.45 4.30
N ASP A 295 -26.25 4.82 5.28
CA ASP A 295 -26.37 6.22 5.75
C ASP A 295 -25.05 6.84 6.18
N TRP A 296 -24.16 6.05 6.80
CA TRP A 296 -22.84 6.52 7.25
C TRP A 296 -21.97 7.07 6.11
N VAL A 297 -22.22 6.67 4.85
CA VAL A 297 -21.46 7.15 3.69
C VAL A 297 -21.63 8.66 3.54
N PHE A 298 -22.83 9.18 3.76
CA PHE A 298 -23.11 10.61 3.65
C PHE A 298 -22.44 11.43 4.75
N ASP A 299 -22.39 10.88 5.96
CA ASP A 299 -21.73 11.52 7.10
C ASP A 299 -20.21 11.46 6.97
N PHE A 300 -19.68 10.42 6.34
CA PHE A 300 -18.23 10.21 6.17
C PHE A 300 -17.66 10.98 4.98
N MET A 301 -18.44 11.19 3.92
CA MET A 301 -17.98 11.87 2.71
C MET A 301 -17.53 13.30 2.99
N PRO A 302 -16.33 13.71 2.50
CA PRO A 302 -15.87 15.09 2.62
C PRO A 302 -16.71 15.99 1.71
N CYS A 303 -16.89 17.26 2.08
CA CYS A 303 -17.60 18.24 1.25
C CYS A 303 -16.96 18.42 -0.13
N ARG A 304 -15.65 18.20 -0.23
CA ARG A 304 -14.88 18.25 -1.48
C ARG A 304 -13.95 17.07 -1.55
N GLY A 305 -13.76 16.52 -2.77
CA GLY A 305 -12.95 15.35 -2.99
C GLY A 305 -13.69 14.06 -2.70
N GLY A 306 -12.96 13.01 -2.35
CA GLY A 306 -13.48 11.67 -2.16
C GLY A 306 -12.39 10.67 -1.81
N TYR A 307 -12.68 9.39 -2.05
CA TYR A 307 -11.76 8.29 -1.80
C TYR A 307 -12.05 7.10 -2.72
N PHE A 308 -11.12 6.14 -2.78
CA PHE A 308 -11.36 4.88 -3.46
C PHE A 308 -12.11 3.91 -2.55
N LEU A 309 -13.21 3.36 -3.07
CA LEU A 309 -14.05 2.35 -2.40
C LEU A 309 -13.26 1.09 -2.04
N GLY A 310 -13.67 0.42 -0.99
CA GLY A 310 -13.02 -0.80 -0.51
C GLY A 310 -13.08 -1.96 -1.49
N ASN A 311 -14.23 -2.18 -2.13
CA ASN A 311 -14.40 -3.28 -3.08
C ASN A 311 -15.51 -2.99 -4.08
N VAL A 312 -15.32 -3.42 -5.31
CA VAL A 312 -16.34 -3.39 -6.36
C VAL A 312 -16.52 -4.80 -6.90
N SER A 313 -17.72 -5.31 -6.85
CA SER A 313 -18.08 -6.61 -7.41
C SER A 313 -19.37 -6.51 -8.22
N PRO A 314 -19.66 -7.50 -9.08
CA PRO A 314 -20.93 -7.52 -9.82
C PRO A 314 -22.18 -7.58 -8.93
N ALA A 315 -22.03 -8.09 -7.70
CA ALA A 315 -23.15 -8.26 -6.77
C ALA A 315 -23.29 -7.11 -5.77
N MET A 316 -22.19 -6.42 -5.43
CA MET A 316 -22.20 -5.46 -4.33
C MET A 316 -21.00 -4.50 -4.43
N MET A 317 -21.20 -3.27 -3.99
CA MET A 317 -20.14 -2.30 -3.72
C MET A 317 -19.89 -2.23 -2.22
N ASP A 318 -18.63 -2.30 -1.81
CA ASP A 318 -18.22 -2.02 -0.44
C ASP A 318 -17.76 -0.56 -0.34
N PHE A 319 -18.62 0.28 0.22
CA PHE A 319 -18.36 1.71 0.35
C PHE A 319 -17.33 2.07 1.41
N ARG A 320 -16.84 1.10 2.18
CA ARG A 320 -15.87 1.35 3.24
C ARG A 320 -14.56 1.91 2.67
N TRP A 321 -13.93 2.76 3.46
CA TRP A 321 -12.59 3.26 3.20
C TRP A 321 -11.55 2.23 3.65
N PHE A 322 -10.63 1.86 2.77
CA PHE A 322 -9.54 0.92 3.06
C PHE A 322 -8.20 1.66 2.99
N ALA A 323 -7.47 1.65 4.13
CA ALA A 323 -6.26 2.43 4.30
C ALA A 323 -5.15 2.07 3.30
N LEU A 324 -4.84 0.78 3.22
CA LEU A 324 -3.75 0.28 2.37
C LEU A 324 -4.00 0.66 0.91
N GLY A 325 -5.20 0.40 0.40
CA GLY A 325 -5.55 0.66 -1.00
C GLY A 325 -5.46 2.13 -1.36
N ASN A 326 -5.99 3.01 -0.51
CA ASN A 326 -5.95 4.46 -0.73
C ASN A 326 -4.51 5.01 -0.66
N CYS A 327 -3.70 4.57 0.31
CA CYS A 327 -2.30 4.99 0.40
C CYS A 327 -1.46 4.47 -0.79
N ILE A 328 -1.64 3.20 -1.21
CA ILE A 328 -0.94 2.65 -2.37
C ILE A 328 -1.39 3.36 -3.66
N ALA A 329 -2.68 3.73 -3.80
CA ALA A 329 -3.14 4.51 -4.95
C ALA A 329 -2.38 5.85 -5.08
N ILE A 330 -2.10 6.52 -3.96
CA ILE A 330 -1.26 7.72 -3.93
C ILE A 330 0.18 7.38 -4.34
N VAL A 331 0.82 6.43 -3.65
CA VAL A 331 2.23 6.11 -3.83
C VAL A 331 2.53 5.59 -5.23
N SER A 332 1.63 4.78 -5.80
CA SER A 332 1.75 4.25 -7.17
C SER A 332 1.41 5.24 -8.28
N SER A 333 0.89 6.43 -7.95
CA SER A 333 0.31 7.40 -8.91
C SER A 333 -0.90 6.84 -9.70
N LEU A 334 -1.62 5.88 -9.11
CA LEU A 334 -2.94 5.50 -9.61
C LEU A 334 -3.95 6.63 -9.36
N ALA A 335 -3.92 7.21 -8.16
CA ALA A 335 -4.63 8.44 -7.85
C ALA A 335 -4.02 9.62 -8.64
N THR A 336 -4.86 10.54 -9.12
CA THR A 336 -4.35 11.81 -9.66
C THR A 336 -3.80 12.69 -8.52
N PRO A 337 -3.04 13.74 -8.80
CA PRO A 337 -2.59 14.68 -7.77
C PRO A 337 -3.76 15.22 -6.92
N GLU A 338 -4.86 15.59 -7.56
CA GLU A 338 -6.06 16.11 -6.90
C GLU A 338 -6.72 15.04 -6.02
N GLN A 339 -6.82 13.81 -6.52
CA GLN A 339 -7.34 12.68 -5.75
C GLN A 339 -6.43 12.35 -4.57
N SER A 340 -5.11 12.43 -4.77
CA SER A 340 -4.12 12.18 -3.71
C SER A 340 -4.24 13.19 -2.58
N VAL A 341 -4.39 14.47 -2.91
CA VAL A 341 -4.63 15.52 -1.92
C VAL A 341 -5.96 15.29 -1.20
N ALA A 342 -7.03 14.98 -1.94
CA ALA A 342 -8.36 14.74 -1.37
C ALA A 342 -8.38 13.57 -0.38
N ILE A 343 -7.65 12.48 -0.67
CA ILE A 343 -7.52 11.33 0.26
C ILE A 343 -6.82 11.75 1.55
N VAL A 344 -5.74 12.54 1.45
CA VAL A 344 -5.02 13.00 2.64
C VAL A 344 -5.82 14.04 3.42
N ASP A 345 -6.56 14.91 2.74
CA ASP A 345 -7.51 15.84 3.37
C ASP A 345 -8.59 15.09 4.16
N LEU A 346 -9.15 14.02 3.59
CA LEU A 346 -10.11 13.16 4.29
C LEU A 346 -9.51 12.52 5.55
N ILE A 347 -8.26 12.03 5.49
CA ILE A 347 -7.59 11.48 6.66
C ILE A 347 -7.40 12.55 7.74
N GLU A 348 -7.08 13.79 7.36
CA GLU A 348 -6.93 14.90 8.30
C GLU A 348 -8.27 15.32 8.92
N GLU A 349 -9.31 15.45 8.09
CA GLU A 349 -10.68 15.80 8.54
C GLU A 349 -11.28 14.73 9.45
N ARG A 350 -11.03 13.45 9.15
CA ARG A 350 -11.54 12.29 9.89
C ARG A 350 -10.46 11.64 10.75
N TRP A 351 -9.61 12.44 11.35
CA TRP A 351 -8.47 11.95 12.11
C TRP A 351 -8.85 10.96 13.21
N ASP A 352 -9.87 11.28 13.98
CA ASP A 352 -10.30 10.45 15.11
C ASP A 352 -10.89 9.11 14.65
N GLU A 353 -11.57 9.12 13.49
CA GLU A 353 -12.15 7.92 12.89
C GLU A 353 -11.10 7.04 12.19
N LEU A 354 -10.13 7.63 11.48
CA LEU A 354 -9.19 6.90 10.63
C LEU A 354 -7.84 6.62 11.32
N VAL A 355 -7.39 7.52 12.18
CA VAL A 355 -6.12 7.41 12.89
C VAL A 355 -6.34 7.05 14.35
N GLY A 356 -7.20 7.81 15.08
CA GLY A 356 -7.48 7.59 16.49
C GLY A 356 -6.25 7.80 17.36
N GLU A 357 -6.08 6.98 18.40
CA GLU A 357 -4.94 7.01 19.32
C GLU A 357 -3.76 6.13 18.85
N MET A 358 -3.94 5.34 17.80
CA MET A 358 -2.90 4.52 17.17
C MET A 358 -3.12 4.45 15.65
N PRO A 359 -2.21 5.01 14.84
CA PRO A 359 -2.33 4.95 13.39
C PRO A 359 -2.00 3.55 12.86
N LEU A 360 -2.64 3.07 11.82
CA LEU A 360 -3.76 3.57 11.06
C LEU A 360 -4.82 2.47 11.02
N LYS A 361 -6.12 2.81 11.06
CA LYS A 361 -7.16 1.78 10.90
C LYS A 361 -7.08 1.14 9.53
N ILE A 362 -7.20 -0.20 9.49
CA ILE A 362 -7.14 -0.95 8.22
C ILE A 362 -8.30 -0.61 7.29
N CYS A 363 -9.49 -0.45 7.86
CA CYS A 363 -10.69 0.00 7.14
C CYS A 363 -11.65 0.74 8.06
N TYR A 364 -12.55 1.54 7.48
CA TYR A 364 -13.58 2.30 8.18
C TYR A 364 -14.88 2.36 7.35
N PRO A 365 -16.04 2.23 8.02
CA PRO A 365 -16.23 1.75 9.39
C PRO A 365 -16.00 0.23 9.51
N ALA A 366 -15.92 -0.27 10.75
CA ALA A 366 -16.02 -1.70 10.99
C ALA A 366 -17.43 -2.20 10.71
N ILE A 367 -17.58 -3.43 10.24
CA ILE A 367 -18.88 -4.08 10.10
C ILE A 367 -19.35 -4.53 11.48
N GLU A 368 -20.45 -3.96 11.97
CA GLU A 368 -20.98 -4.25 13.30
C GLU A 368 -22.18 -5.18 13.30
N ASN A 369 -22.85 -5.34 12.15
CA ASN A 369 -23.99 -6.24 11.98
C ASN A 369 -23.58 -7.71 11.87
N HIS A 370 -24.52 -8.62 11.65
CA HIS A 370 -24.27 -10.05 11.56
C HIS A 370 -23.41 -10.47 10.35
N GLU A 371 -23.30 -9.60 9.36
CA GLU A 371 -22.57 -9.87 8.11
C GLU A 371 -21.06 -9.87 8.29
N TRP A 372 -20.53 -9.32 9.41
CA TRP A 372 -19.08 -9.23 9.58
C TRP A 372 -18.37 -10.56 9.42
N ARG A 373 -18.95 -11.66 9.87
CA ARG A 373 -18.38 -13.00 9.71
C ARG A 373 -18.34 -13.48 8.27
N ILE A 374 -19.35 -13.10 7.49
CA ILE A 374 -19.46 -13.47 6.08
C ILE A 374 -18.43 -12.69 5.26
N VAL A 375 -18.32 -11.39 5.52
CA VAL A 375 -17.48 -10.48 4.74
C VAL A 375 -16.01 -10.56 5.14
N THR A 376 -15.69 -10.66 6.44
CA THR A 376 -14.30 -10.62 6.93
C THR A 376 -13.67 -11.98 7.17
N GLY A 377 -14.43 -13.05 6.97
CA GLY A 377 -13.97 -14.43 7.21
C GLY A 377 -14.10 -14.87 8.67
N CYS A 378 -13.84 -16.16 8.90
CA CYS A 378 -14.05 -16.82 10.19
C CYS A 378 -12.86 -16.73 11.16
N ASP A 379 -11.84 -15.91 10.89
CA ASP A 379 -10.74 -15.72 11.84
C ASP A 379 -11.29 -15.21 13.18
N PRO A 380 -10.98 -15.88 14.30
CA PRO A 380 -11.48 -15.48 15.62
C PRO A 380 -11.04 -14.07 16.05
N LYS A 381 -10.02 -13.49 15.40
CA LYS A 381 -9.58 -12.11 15.60
C LYS A 381 -10.49 -11.08 14.91
N ASN A 382 -11.21 -11.46 13.85
CA ASN A 382 -12.08 -10.58 13.06
C ASN A 382 -13.43 -10.28 13.76
N THR A 383 -13.40 -9.79 14.97
CA THR A 383 -14.59 -9.28 15.64
C THR A 383 -14.78 -7.79 15.32
N ARG A 384 -15.85 -7.17 15.81
CA ARG A 384 -16.13 -5.75 15.59
C ARG A 384 -14.96 -4.89 16.05
N TRP A 385 -14.48 -4.00 15.22
CA TRP A 385 -13.34 -3.10 15.47
C TRP A 385 -12.04 -3.86 15.84
N SER A 386 -11.84 -5.02 15.26
CA SER A 386 -10.69 -5.86 15.55
C SER A 386 -10.12 -6.48 14.29
N TYR A 387 -8.83 -6.67 14.25
CA TYR A 387 -8.07 -7.29 13.17
C TYR A 387 -8.40 -6.65 11.81
N HIS A 388 -8.81 -7.44 10.79
CA HIS A 388 -9.16 -6.90 9.48
C HIS A 388 -10.53 -6.18 9.46
N ASN A 389 -11.31 -6.28 10.51
CA ASN A 389 -12.59 -5.58 10.66
C ASN A 389 -12.42 -4.27 11.45
N GLY A 390 -11.61 -3.37 10.94
CA GLY A 390 -11.42 -2.03 11.48
C GLY A 390 -10.37 -1.91 12.60
N GLY A 391 -9.50 -2.90 12.80
CA GLY A 391 -8.37 -2.78 13.73
C GLY A 391 -7.37 -1.72 13.29
N SER A 392 -6.60 -1.15 14.23
CA SER A 392 -5.52 -0.21 13.95
C SER A 392 -4.19 -0.94 13.82
N TRP A 393 -3.49 -0.74 12.71
CA TRP A 393 -2.30 -1.49 12.33
C TRP A 393 -1.06 -0.58 12.24
N PRO A 394 -0.15 -0.63 13.23
CA PRO A 394 1.04 0.23 13.24
C PRO A 394 1.91 0.10 11.99
N VAL A 395 1.92 -1.06 11.35
CA VAL A 395 2.65 -1.26 10.10
C VAL A 395 2.24 -0.27 9.00
N LEU A 396 1.00 0.19 8.97
CA LEU A 396 0.51 1.14 7.96
C LEU A 396 1.10 2.55 8.10
N LEU A 397 1.80 2.83 9.20
CA LEU A 397 2.41 4.13 9.45
C LEU A 397 3.37 4.57 8.35
N TRP A 398 4.16 3.65 7.79
CA TRP A 398 5.08 3.99 6.71
C TRP A 398 4.36 4.41 5.42
N LEU A 399 3.22 3.77 5.11
CA LEU A 399 2.43 4.12 3.93
C LEU A 399 1.71 5.47 4.11
N LEU A 400 1.16 5.73 5.29
CA LEU A 400 0.60 7.03 5.63
C LEU A 400 1.67 8.12 5.51
N THR A 401 2.87 7.86 6.04
CA THR A 401 4.00 8.79 5.94
C THR A 401 4.38 9.06 4.49
N ALA A 402 4.49 8.01 3.67
CA ALA A 402 4.78 8.13 2.25
C ALA A 402 3.72 8.96 1.51
N ALA A 403 2.44 8.70 1.76
CA ALA A 403 1.33 9.45 1.18
C ALA A 403 1.35 10.93 1.59
N CYS A 404 1.60 11.21 2.88
CA CYS A 404 1.70 12.57 3.40
C CYS A 404 2.89 13.34 2.79
N ILE A 405 4.06 12.71 2.67
CA ILE A 405 5.23 13.35 2.06
C ILE A 405 4.98 13.62 0.57
N LYS A 406 4.43 12.66 -0.16
CA LYS A 406 4.12 12.81 -1.59
C LYS A 406 3.14 13.94 -1.87
N THR A 407 2.18 14.16 -0.98
CA THR A 407 1.17 15.24 -1.09
C THR A 407 1.60 16.55 -0.45
N GLY A 408 2.85 16.66 0.03
CA GLY A 408 3.37 17.89 0.65
C GLY A 408 2.86 18.16 2.07
N ARG A 409 2.41 17.11 2.79
CA ARG A 409 1.88 17.20 4.16
C ARG A 409 2.77 16.49 5.22
N PRO A 410 4.09 16.77 5.30
CA PRO A 410 4.98 16.06 6.23
C PRO A 410 4.60 16.28 7.71
N GLN A 411 3.88 17.35 8.03
CA GLN A 411 3.43 17.65 9.40
C GLN A 411 2.40 16.62 9.89
N MET A 412 1.51 16.13 9.00
CA MET A 412 0.59 15.04 9.33
C MET A 412 1.34 13.74 9.63
N ALA A 413 2.34 13.40 8.79
CA ALA A 413 3.21 12.26 9.03
C ALA A 413 3.91 12.37 10.39
N LYS A 414 4.47 13.55 10.71
CA LYS A 414 5.11 13.80 11.99
C LYS A 414 4.15 13.58 13.15
N ARG A 415 2.93 14.15 13.09
CA ARG A 415 1.88 13.97 14.11
C ARG A 415 1.53 12.49 14.32
N ALA A 416 1.39 11.72 13.22
CA ALA A 416 1.09 10.29 13.29
C ALA A 416 2.24 9.49 13.92
N ILE A 417 3.49 9.80 13.58
CA ILE A 417 4.67 9.15 14.14
C ILE A 417 4.78 9.45 15.65
N GLU A 418 4.64 10.72 16.06
CA GLU A 418 4.69 11.12 17.47
C GLU A 418 3.60 10.43 18.29
N LEU A 419 2.40 10.29 17.74
CA LEU A 419 1.31 9.54 18.34
C LEU A 419 1.68 8.05 18.51
N ALA A 420 2.23 7.43 17.48
CA ALA A 420 2.66 6.05 17.52
C ALA A 420 3.81 5.82 18.52
N GLU A 421 4.76 6.74 18.66
CA GLU A 421 5.92 6.61 19.56
C GLU A 421 5.55 6.45 21.04
N SER A 422 4.36 6.87 21.43
CA SER A 422 3.95 6.91 22.84
C SER A 422 3.77 5.53 23.49
N ARG A 423 3.53 4.46 22.70
CA ARG A 423 3.04 3.19 23.21
C ARG A 423 3.74 1.90 22.77
N PRO A 424 4.22 1.75 21.53
CA PRO A 424 4.65 0.46 20.98
C PRO A 424 5.67 -0.27 21.85
N LEU A 425 6.61 0.46 22.43
CA LEU A 425 7.62 -0.12 23.29
C LEU A 425 7.03 -0.73 24.56
N LYS A 426 6.12 -0.01 25.24
CA LYS A 426 5.45 -0.48 26.45
C LYS A 426 4.53 -1.67 26.18
N ASP A 427 3.87 -1.66 25.01
CA ASP A 427 2.92 -2.68 24.61
C ASP A 427 3.63 -3.91 23.94
N GLY A 428 4.94 -3.84 23.72
CA GLY A 428 5.74 -4.90 23.10
C GLY A 428 5.53 -5.02 21.60
N TRP A 429 5.42 -3.93 20.87
CA TRP A 429 5.28 -3.89 19.40
C TRP A 429 4.21 -4.84 18.86
N PRO A 430 2.94 -4.66 19.25
CA PRO A 430 1.89 -5.58 18.85
C PRO A 430 1.60 -5.53 17.35
N GLU A 431 1.03 -6.60 16.85
CA GLU A 431 0.56 -6.75 15.48
C GLU A 431 -0.46 -5.67 15.12
N TYR A 432 -1.47 -5.50 15.98
CA TYR A 432 -2.52 -4.50 15.82
C TYR A 432 -3.13 -4.09 17.16
N TYR A 433 -3.87 -3.00 17.14
CA TYR A 433 -4.65 -2.48 18.26
C TYR A 433 -6.14 -2.54 17.95
N ASP A 434 -6.99 -2.46 18.99
CA ASP A 434 -8.43 -2.30 18.78
C ASP A 434 -8.70 -1.06 17.92
N GLY A 435 -9.67 -1.19 17.02
CA GLY A 435 -9.95 -0.13 16.07
C GLY A 435 -10.91 0.94 16.57
N LYS A 436 -11.59 0.73 17.72
CA LYS A 436 -12.56 1.71 18.18
C LYS A 436 -11.88 3.00 18.60
N LEU A 437 -10.86 2.91 19.43
CA LEU A 437 -10.07 4.04 19.89
C LEU A 437 -8.56 3.85 19.75
N GLY A 438 -8.09 2.65 19.42
CA GLY A 438 -6.65 2.32 19.37
C GLY A 438 -6.00 2.23 20.76
N ARG A 439 -6.78 2.10 21.85
CA ARG A 439 -6.28 2.12 23.22
C ARG A 439 -5.72 0.81 23.69
N PHE A 440 -6.30 -0.29 23.25
CA PHE A 440 -5.95 -1.62 23.72
C PHE A 440 -5.23 -2.41 22.64
N VAL A 441 -4.27 -3.24 23.05
CA VAL A 441 -3.67 -4.23 22.17
C VAL A 441 -4.78 -5.14 21.66
N GLY A 442 -4.73 -5.46 20.36
CA GLY A 442 -5.75 -6.24 19.67
C GLY A 442 -5.91 -7.64 20.27
N LYS A 443 -7.10 -8.21 20.13
CA LYS A 443 -7.41 -9.55 20.61
C LYS A 443 -6.47 -10.57 19.98
N GLN A 444 -5.75 -11.35 20.77
CA GLN A 444 -4.77 -12.34 20.31
C GLN A 444 -3.68 -11.76 19.37
N ALA A 445 -3.45 -10.45 19.41
CA ALA A 445 -2.37 -9.83 18.66
C ALA A 445 -1.02 -10.35 19.13
N ARG A 446 -0.16 -10.71 18.18
CA ARG A 446 1.21 -11.12 18.49
C ARG A 446 2.03 -9.91 18.87
N LYS A 447 2.93 -10.08 19.83
CA LYS A 447 3.89 -9.07 20.23
C LYS A 447 5.20 -9.23 19.47
N PHE A 448 6.00 -8.20 19.53
CA PHE A 448 7.27 -8.13 18.80
C PHE A 448 7.11 -8.43 17.32
N GLN A 449 6.05 -7.86 16.74
CA GLN A 449 5.72 -8.01 15.33
C GLN A 449 6.72 -7.22 14.48
N THR A 450 7.50 -7.93 13.69
CA THR A 450 8.64 -7.36 12.97
C THR A 450 8.23 -6.25 12.00
N TRP A 451 7.13 -6.42 11.27
CA TRP A 451 6.68 -5.38 10.35
C TRP A 451 6.14 -4.11 11.02
N SER A 452 5.62 -4.20 12.27
CA SER A 452 5.25 -3.01 13.05
C SER A 452 6.48 -2.19 13.44
N ILE A 453 7.55 -2.90 13.82
CA ILE A 453 8.85 -2.30 14.14
C ILE A 453 9.46 -1.66 12.90
N ALA A 454 9.53 -2.42 11.80
CA ALA A 454 10.09 -1.96 10.54
C ALA A 454 9.28 -0.81 9.93
N GLY A 455 7.95 -0.87 9.97
CA GLY A 455 7.08 0.19 9.49
C GLY A 455 7.30 1.52 10.22
N TYR A 456 7.54 1.47 11.53
CA TYR A 456 7.92 2.65 12.30
C TYR A 456 9.29 3.21 11.86
N LEU A 457 10.30 2.33 11.70
CA LEU A 457 11.64 2.77 11.27
C LEU A 457 11.60 3.41 9.88
N VAL A 458 10.89 2.81 8.93
CA VAL A 458 10.72 3.35 7.57
C VAL A 458 10.03 4.72 7.62
N ALA A 459 8.95 4.85 8.41
CA ALA A 459 8.25 6.12 8.56
C ALA A 459 9.18 7.23 9.12
N ARG A 460 9.97 6.89 10.13
CA ARG A 460 10.95 7.81 10.72
C ARG A 460 12.01 8.24 9.72
N MET A 461 12.63 7.29 9.03
CA MET A 461 13.67 7.57 8.03
C MET A 461 13.15 8.42 6.87
N MET A 462 11.94 8.14 6.37
CA MET A 462 11.32 8.97 5.32
C MET A 462 11.00 10.39 5.81
N LEU A 463 10.62 10.57 7.07
CA LEU A 463 10.37 11.90 7.60
C LEU A 463 11.68 12.69 7.79
N GLU A 464 12.76 12.02 8.19
CA GLU A 464 14.09 12.61 8.36
C GLU A 464 14.77 12.91 7.02
N ASP A 465 14.62 12.00 6.05
CA ASP A 465 15.09 12.17 4.66
C ASP A 465 13.97 11.88 3.66
N PRO A 466 13.16 12.88 3.27
CA PRO A 466 12.09 12.70 2.30
C PRO A 466 12.55 12.22 0.91
N SER A 467 13.84 12.31 0.59
CA SER A 467 14.36 11.80 -0.68
C SER A 467 14.25 10.28 -0.80
N THR A 468 14.20 9.57 0.32
CA THR A 468 14.00 8.11 0.37
C THR A 468 12.62 7.67 -0.14
N LEU A 469 11.66 8.59 -0.23
CA LEU A 469 10.36 8.32 -0.86
C LEU A 469 10.52 7.83 -2.31
N MET A 470 11.58 8.21 -3.00
CA MET A 470 11.88 7.75 -4.37
C MET A 470 12.04 6.22 -4.48
N MET A 471 12.36 5.53 -3.38
CA MET A 471 12.50 4.07 -3.37
C MET A 471 11.14 3.35 -3.53
N ILE A 472 10.04 4.01 -3.19
CA ILE A 472 8.71 3.40 -3.13
C ILE A 472 7.65 4.14 -3.95
N SER A 473 7.85 5.41 -4.23
CA SER A 473 6.88 6.22 -4.96
C SER A 473 7.16 6.24 -6.44
N MET A 474 6.11 6.02 -7.23
CA MET A 474 6.15 6.18 -8.68
C MET A 474 5.99 7.65 -9.05
N GLU A 475 6.72 8.09 -10.10
CA GLU A 475 6.47 9.39 -10.72
C GLU A 475 5.09 9.40 -11.39
N GLU A 476 4.50 10.58 -11.49
CA GLU A 476 3.25 10.75 -12.21
C GLU A 476 3.47 10.61 -13.72
N ASP A 477 2.51 10.01 -14.40
CA ASP A 477 2.57 9.92 -15.85
C ASP A 477 2.49 11.34 -16.43
N ARG A 478 3.53 11.75 -17.14
CA ARG A 478 3.47 13.00 -17.90
C ARG A 478 2.32 12.90 -18.88
N PRO A 479 1.41 13.89 -18.95
CA PRO A 479 0.34 13.86 -19.92
C PRO A 479 0.97 13.75 -21.31
N VAL A 480 0.73 12.63 -21.99
CA VAL A 480 1.10 12.47 -23.39
C VAL A 480 0.29 13.52 -24.14
N LYS A 481 0.95 14.59 -24.61
CA LYS A 481 0.31 15.57 -25.48
C LYS A 481 -0.30 14.76 -26.64
N PRO A 482 -1.63 14.82 -26.86
CA PRO A 482 -2.21 14.11 -27.97
C PRO A 482 -1.55 14.64 -29.25
N THR A 483 -0.77 13.79 -29.90
CA THR A 483 -0.33 14.06 -31.25
C THR A 483 -1.60 14.04 -32.11
N MET A 484 -2.19 15.20 -32.36
CA MET A 484 -3.21 15.35 -33.36
C MET A 484 -2.60 14.89 -34.71
N ARG A 485 -2.84 13.63 -35.07
CA ARG A 485 -2.73 13.23 -36.49
C ARG A 485 -3.79 14.04 -37.21
N ARG A 486 -3.37 15.06 -37.90
CA ARG A 486 -4.21 15.69 -38.93
C ARG A 486 -4.71 14.57 -39.83
N SER A 487 -5.99 14.25 -39.74
CA SER A 487 -6.63 13.43 -40.75
C SER A 487 -6.42 14.15 -42.07
N ALA A 488 -5.83 13.44 -43.03
CA ALA A 488 -5.76 13.93 -44.39
C ALA A 488 -7.20 14.24 -44.81
N SER A 489 -7.45 15.49 -45.16
CA SER A 489 -8.72 15.94 -45.72
C SER A 489 -8.98 15.12 -46.97
N TRP A 490 -10.14 14.55 -47.04
CA TRP A 490 -10.71 14.04 -48.27
C TRP A 490 -10.88 15.22 -49.24
N ASN A 491 -10.01 15.29 -50.21
CA ASN A 491 -10.28 16.03 -51.46
C ASN A 491 -10.83 15.03 -52.46
N ALA A 492 -12.09 15.12 -52.75
CA ALA A 492 -12.73 14.70 -53.98
C ALA A 492 -13.87 15.68 -54.25
#